data_045bceb77786516ff8268a2492ec8248
#
_entry.id   045bceb77786516ff8268a2492ec8248
#
_cell.length_a   1.000
_cell.length_b   1.000
_cell.length_c   1.000
_cell.angle_alpha   90.00
_cell.angle_beta   90.00
_cell.angle_gamma   90.00
#
_symmetry.space_group_name_H-M   'P 1'
#
loop_
_entity.id
_entity.type
_entity.pdbx_description
1 polymer ?
#
loop_
_entity_poly.entity_id
_entity_poly.type
_entity_poly.pdbx_seq_one_letter_code
_entity_poly.pdbx_strand_id
1 'polypeptide(L)'
;MKEKVFVKVKGLQFANGQEEEDIIEVINVGRYRIINGSEYVKYDEVYEESTQKSTNTIKISEKCVEITKKGLVTAHMSFVEGEKTMTFYDTPYGSIYLGIFAQNIQIERDEDDIRISIDYSIDMNY
;
A
#
# COMPACT_ATOMS: atom_id res chain seq x y z
N MET A 1 -13.13 2.12 -16.48
CA MET A 1 -12.40 3.06 -15.60
C MET A 1 -11.37 3.82 -16.42
N LYS A 2 -11.20 5.08 -16.14
CA LYS A 2 -10.25 5.93 -16.88
C LYS A 2 -8.81 5.59 -16.54
N GLU A 3 -7.90 5.79 -17.50
CA GLU A 3 -6.48 5.55 -17.27
C GLU A 3 -5.91 6.45 -16.16
N LYS A 4 -6.30 7.72 -16.14
CA LYS A 4 -5.89 8.66 -15.10
C LYS A 4 -6.83 8.56 -13.90
N VAL A 5 -6.27 8.33 -12.71
CA VAL A 5 -7.07 8.16 -11.49
C VAL A 5 -6.48 8.99 -10.35
N PHE A 6 -7.32 9.30 -9.38
CA PHE A 6 -6.85 9.84 -8.11
C PHE A 6 -6.66 8.68 -7.14
N VAL A 7 -5.48 8.60 -6.54
CA VAL A 7 -5.15 7.57 -5.55
C VAL A 7 -5.21 8.22 -4.18
N LYS A 8 -6.18 7.80 -3.39
CA LYS A 8 -6.35 8.28 -2.02
C LYS A 8 -5.94 7.17 -1.06
N VAL A 9 -4.90 7.44 -0.28
CA VAL A 9 -4.43 6.51 0.74
C VAL A 9 -4.77 7.06 2.10
N LYS A 10 -5.48 6.28 2.90
CA LYS A 10 -5.89 6.65 4.25
C LYS A 10 -5.45 5.56 5.21
N GLY A 11 -4.64 5.93 6.19
CA GLY A 11 -4.17 5.02 7.21
C GLY A 11 -4.79 5.32 8.57
N LEU A 12 -5.23 4.27 9.26
CA LEU A 12 -5.67 4.33 10.64
C LEU A 12 -4.75 3.44 11.45
N GLN A 13 -4.13 3.99 12.50
CA GLN A 13 -3.25 3.21 13.37
C GLN A 13 -3.83 3.11 14.76
N PHE A 14 -3.82 1.89 15.29
CA PHE A 14 -4.19 1.61 16.67
C PHE A 14 -2.96 1.04 17.37
N ALA A 15 -2.46 1.73 18.38
CA ALA A 15 -1.28 1.30 19.10
C ALA A 15 -1.61 0.95 20.54
N ASN A 16 -1.18 -0.24 21.00
CA ASN A 16 -1.16 -0.65 22.40
C ASN A 16 -2.49 -0.55 23.16
N GLY A 17 -3.60 -0.86 22.48
CA GLY A 17 -4.92 -0.85 23.11
C GLY A 17 -5.43 0.53 23.49
N GLN A 18 -4.77 1.59 23.08
CA GLN A 18 -5.25 2.95 23.21
C GLN A 18 -6.09 3.32 21.99
N GLU A 19 -7.19 4.01 22.25
CA GLU A 19 -8.09 4.48 21.17
C GLU A 19 -7.56 5.74 20.48
N GLU A 20 -6.24 5.85 20.28
CA GLU A 20 -5.68 6.95 19.51
C GLU A 20 -5.66 6.60 18.04
N GLU A 21 -6.48 7.30 17.29
CA GLU A 21 -6.52 7.20 15.84
C GLU A 21 -5.63 8.27 15.23
N ASP A 22 -4.52 7.84 14.61
CA ASP A 22 -3.78 8.70 13.71
C ASP A 22 -4.32 8.48 12.31
N ILE A 23 -4.98 9.49 11.76
CA ILE A 23 -5.49 9.46 10.40
C ILE A 23 -4.50 10.17 9.50
N ILE A 24 -3.88 9.40 8.60
CA ILE A 24 -3.03 9.95 7.56
C ILE A 24 -3.76 9.79 6.25
N GLU A 25 -3.98 10.90 5.54
CA GLU A 25 -4.65 10.90 4.25
C GLU A 25 -3.77 11.61 3.22
N VAL A 26 -3.46 10.91 2.14
CA VAL A 26 -2.66 11.43 1.04
C VAL A 26 -3.40 11.18 -0.27
N ILE A 27 -3.43 12.20 -1.12
CA ILE A 27 -4.05 12.10 -2.45
C ILE A 27 -2.98 12.32 -3.51
N ASN A 28 -2.86 11.37 -4.41
CA ASN A 28 -1.93 11.43 -5.54
C ASN A 28 -2.66 11.20 -6.85
N VAL A 29 -2.07 11.66 -7.94
CA VAL A 29 -2.55 11.34 -9.28
C VAL A 29 -1.80 10.10 -9.75
N GLY A 30 -2.53 9.09 -10.20
CA GLY A 30 -1.95 7.85 -10.65
C GLY A 30 -2.49 7.42 -12.00
N ARG A 31 -2.01 6.27 -12.44
CA ARG A 31 -2.45 5.63 -13.69
C ARG A 31 -2.98 4.25 -13.38
N TYR A 32 -4.12 3.95 -13.97
CA TYR A 32 -4.78 2.66 -13.87
C TYR A 32 -4.63 1.91 -15.19
N ARG A 33 -4.24 0.65 -15.10
CA ARG A 33 -4.11 -0.24 -16.27
C ARG A 33 -4.51 -1.65 -15.93
N ILE A 34 -5.01 -2.35 -16.94
CA ILE A 34 -5.24 -3.79 -16.90
C ILE A 34 -4.18 -4.44 -17.78
N ILE A 35 -3.37 -5.32 -17.21
CA ILE A 35 -2.33 -6.04 -17.93
C ILE A 35 -2.51 -7.53 -17.65
N ASN A 36 -2.74 -8.32 -18.69
CA ASN A 36 -2.96 -9.78 -18.58
C ASN A 36 -4.05 -10.16 -17.56
N GLY A 37 -5.13 -9.36 -17.52
CA GLY A 37 -6.25 -9.61 -16.61
C GLY A 37 -6.07 -9.12 -15.18
N SER A 38 -4.92 -8.57 -14.84
CA SER A 38 -4.66 -7.99 -13.52
C SER A 38 -4.74 -6.48 -13.57
N GLU A 39 -5.22 -5.89 -12.49
CA GLU A 39 -5.35 -4.44 -12.37
C GLU A 39 -4.13 -3.86 -11.68
N TYR A 40 -3.62 -2.75 -12.22
CA TYR A 40 -2.46 -2.06 -11.68
C TYR A 40 -2.75 -0.57 -11.54
N VAL A 41 -2.33 -0.01 -10.40
CA VAL A 41 -2.35 1.43 -10.17
C VAL A 41 -0.93 1.87 -9.85
N LYS A 42 -0.44 2.89 -10.56
CA LYS A 42 0.92 3.39 -10.39
C LYS A 42 0.89 4.87 -10.09
N TYR A 43 1.61 5.29 -9.06
CA TYR A 43 1.71 6.70 -8.69
C TYR A 43 3.05 7.00 -8.02
N ASP A 44 3.45 8.27 -8.05
CA ASP A 44 4.68 8.73 -7.41
C ASP A 44 4.37 9.25 -6.01
N GLU A 45 5.20 8.86 -5.05
CA GLU A 45 5.15 9.35 -3.68
C GLU A 45 6.32 10.30 -3.44
N VAL A 46 6.00 11.52 -3.01
CA VAL A 46 6.96 12.58 -2.76
C VAL A 46 7.12 12.77 -1.26
N TYR A 47 8.35 12.99 -0.81
CA TYR A 47 8.69 13.14 0.61
C TYR A 47 9.06 14.60 0.88
N GLU A 48 8.59 15.14 2.01
CA GLU A 48 8.78 16.55 2.36
C GLU A 48 10.25 16.98 2.48
N GLU A 49 11.10 16.09 2.93
CA GLU A 49 12.51 16.38 3.22
C GLU A 49 13.47 15.95 2.12
N SER A 50 12.97 15.55 0.97
CA SER A 50 13.82 15.02 -0.09
C SER A 50 13.30 15.44 -1.47
N THR A 51 14.24 15.67 -2.39
CA THR A 51 13.92 15.86 -3.81
C THR A 51 13.70 14.52 -4.52
N GLN A 52 14.06 13.41 -3.86
CA GLN A 52 13.87 12.08 -4.40
C GLN A 52 12.46 11.59 -4.15
N LYS A 53 12.00 10.70 -5.00
CA LYS A 53 10.66 10.13 -4.91
C LYS A 53 10.72 8.62 -4.97
N SER A 54 9.61 7.98 -4.60
CA SER A 54 9.39 6.55 -4.83
C SER A 54 8.22 6.40 -5.79
N THR A 55 8.31 5.38 -6.64
CA THR A 55 7.20 4.98 -7.49
C THR A 55 6.51 3.81 -6.85
N ASN A 56 5.21 3.95 -6.60
CA ASN A 56 4.38 2.91 -6.01
C ASN A 56 3.55 2.24 -7.10
N THR A 57 3.57 0.92 -7.12
CA THR A 57 2.74 0.12 -8.02
C THR A 57 1.86 -0.79 -7.16
N ILE A 58 0.55 -0.66 -7.31
CA ILE A 58 -0.41 -1.49 -6.59
C ILE A 58 -1.00 -2.48 -7.59
N LYS A 59 -0.82 -3.77 -7.33
CA LYS A 59 -1.46 -4.84 -8.10
C LYS A 59 -2.64 -5.35 -7.31
N ILE A 60 -3.82 -5.32 -7.93
CA ILE A 60 -5.07 -5.71 -7.31
C ILE A 60 -5.53 -7.05 -7.88
N SER A 61 -5.67 -8.02 -7.00
CA SER A 61 -6.20 -9.34 -7.32
C SER A 61 -7.29 -9.69 -6.33
N GLU A 62 -7.98 -10.80 -6.55
CA GLU A 62 -9.00 -11.25 -5.61
C GLU A 62 -8.34 -11.65 -4.28
N LYS A 63 -8.72 -10.98 -3.17
CA LYS A 63 -8.19 -11.24 -1.82
C LYS A 63 -6.68 -11.09 -1.67
N CYS A 64 -6.05 -10.39 -2.62
CA CYS A 64 -4.62 -10.14 -2.59
C CYS A 64 -4.30 -8.77 -3.16
N VAL A 65 -3.52 -8.00 -2.42
CA VAL A 65 -3.04 -6.70 -2.87
C VAL A 65 -1.53 -6.67 -2.70
N GLU A 66 -0.81 -6.36 -3.76
CA GLU A 66 0.65 -6.24 -3.73
C GLU A 66 1.04 -4.80 -3.98
N ILE A 67 1.91 -4.27 -3.14
CA ILE A 67 2.42 -2.90 -3.28
C ILE A 67 3.92 -2.96 -3.44
N THR A 68 4.42 -2.47 -4.57
CA THR A 68 5.86 -2.40 -4.84
C THR A 68 6.28 -0.93 -4.82
N LYS A 69 7.25 -0.60 -3.98
CA LYS A 69 7.86 0.73 -3.91
C LYS A 69 9.26 0.67 -4.49
N LYS A 70 9.61 1.62 -5.35
CA LYS A 70 10.96 1.74 -5.93
C LYS A 70 11.39 3.19 -5.90
N GLY A 71 12.56 3.46 -5.34
CA GLY A 71 13.14 4.79 -5.27
C GLY A 71 13.77 5.06 -3.92
N LEU A 72 13.43 6.20 -3.31
CA LEU A 72 13.94 6.57 -1.99
C LEU A 72 13.65 5.48 -0.96
N VAL A 73 12.45 4.92 -1.03
CA VAL A 73 12.07 3.73 -0.28
C VAL A 73 11.87 2.60 -1.27
N THR A 74 12.45 1.44 -1.00
CA THR A 74 12.30 0.25 -1.82
C THR A 74 11.72 -0.87 -0.97
N ALA A 75 10.58 -1.41 -1.40
CA ALA A 75 9.89 -2.48 -0.69
C ALA A 75 8.93 -3.21 -1.62
N HIS A 76 8.66 -4.47 -1.31
CA HIS A 76 7.58 -5.23 -1.93
C HIS A 76 6.73 -5.83 -0.82
N MET A 77 5.50 -5.36 -0.71
CA MET A 77 4.59 -5.78 0.35
C MET A 77 3.43 -6.56 -0.26
N SER A 78 3.16 -7.74 0.27
CA SER A 78 2.02 -8.55 -0.15
C SER A 78 1.03 -8.65 0.99
N PHE A 79 -0.22 -8.31 0.70
CA PHE A 79 -1.33 -8.47 1.62
C PHE A 79 -2.22 -9.57 1.08
N VAL A 80 -2.13 -10.74 1.70
CA VAL A 80 -2.94 -11.91 1.33
C VAL A 80 -3.83 -12.23 2.52
N GLU A 81 -5.14 -12.22 2.31
CA GLU A 81 -6.09 -12.42 3.40
C GLU A 81 -5.85 -13.73 4.13
N GLY A 82 -5.67 -13.64 5.45
CA GLY A 82 -5.43 -14.80 6.30
C GLY A 82 -4.02 -15.33 6.32
N GLU A 83 -3.07 -14.65 5.66
CA GLU A 83 -1.68 -15.11 5.57
C GLU A 83 -0.70 -14.07 6.08
N LYS A 84 0.43 -14.55 6.62
CA LYS A 84 1.54 -13.71 7.02
C LYS A 84 2.60 -13.72 5.93
N THR A 85 3.00 -12.53 5.50
CA THR A 85 4.05 -12.34 4.50
C THR A 85 5.22 -11.58 5.11
N MET A 86 6.42 -11.78 4.56
CA MET A 86 7.63 -11.13 5.05
C MET A 86 8.16 -10.20 3.98
N THR A 87 8.66 -9.04 4.40
CA THR A 87 9.25 -8.08 3.46
C THR A 87 10.43 -7.33 4.06
N PHE A 88 11.37 -6.95 3.20
CA PHE A 88 12.38 -5.94 3.53
C PHE A 88 11.86 -4.57 3.11
N TYR A 89 12.02 -3.62 4.01
CA TYR A 89 11.65 -2.24 3.78
C TYR A 89 12.92 -1.41 3.84
N ASP A 90 13.47 -1.06 2.68
CA ASP A 90 14.73 -0.33 2.56
C ASP A 90 14.49 1.16 2.54
N THR A 91 15.12 1.86 3.50
CA THR A 91 15.03 3.32 3.60
C THR A 91 16.44 3.91 3.58
N PRO A 92 16.59 5.23 3.39
CA PRO A 92 17.90 5.89 3.51
C PRO A 92 18.57 5.70 4.88
N TYR A 93 17.80 5.36 5.90
CA TYR A 93 18.30 5.16 7.27
C TYR A 93 18.57 3.70 7.61
N GLY A 94 18.35 2.80 6.68
CA GLY A 94 18.58 1.38 6.87
C GLY A 94 17.41 0.52 6.42
N SER A 95 17.59 -0.79 6.53
CA SER A 95 16.60 -1.79 6.14
C SER A 95 15.91 -2.34 7.37
N ILE A 96 14.59 -2.52 7.25
CA ILE A 96 13.76 -3.13 8.29
C ILE A 96 13.13 -4.39 7.71
N TYR A 97 13.18 -5.48 8.48
CA TYR A 97 12.52 -6.73 8.10
C TYR A 97 11.18 -6.81 8.81
N LEU A 98 10.09 -6.83 8.03
CA LEU A 98 8.73 -6.78 8.54
C LEU A 98 7.95 -8.04 8.24
N GLY A 99 7.15 -8.48 9.21
CA GLY A 99 6.10 -9.45 8.98
C GLY A 99 4.75 -8.73 8.88
N ILE A 100 3.97 -9.03 7.87
CA ILE A 100 2.66 -8.43 7.64
C ILE A 100 1.61 -9.54 7.66
N PHE A 101 0.59 -9.37 8.51
CA PHE A 101 -0.55 -10.29 8.54
C PHE A 101 -1.82 -9.51 8.21
N ALA A 102 -2.47 -9.87 7.11
CA ALA A 102 -3.73 -9.26 6.70
C ALA A 102 -4.90 -10.08 7.23
N GLN A 103 -5.64 -9.54 8.21
CA GLN A 103 -6.80 -10.19 8.77
C GLN A 103 -7.98 -10.18 7.81
N ASN A 104 -8.15 -9.07 7.09
CA ASN A 104 -9.30 -8.89 6.23
C ASN A 104 -8.96 -7.97 5.07
N ILE A 105 -9.40 -8.33 3.87
CA ILE A 105 -9.27 -7.50 2.67
C ILE A 105 -10.65 -7.38 2.04
N GLN A 106 -11.11 -6.14 1.86
CA GLN A 106 -12.37 -5.86 1.18
C GLN A 106 -12.09 -4.99 -0.03
N ILE A 107 -12.63 -5.39 -1.17
CA ILE A 107 -12.51 -4.63 -2.41
C ILE A 107 -13.92 -4.34 -2.91
N GLU A 108 -14.27 -3.06 -2.93
CA GLU A 108 -15.56 -2.60 -3.41
C GLU A 108 -15.36 -1.86 -4.73
N ARG A 109 -16.19 -2.17 -5.71
CA ARG A 109 -16.11 -1.58 -7.04
C ARG A 109 -17.44 -0.96 -7.40
N ASP A 110 -17.40 0.24 -7.94
CA ASP A 110 -18.52 0.82 -8.67
C ASP A 110 -18.03 1.25 -10.07
N GLU A 111 -18.80 2.05 -10.80
CA GLU A 111 -18.45 2.38 -12.19
C GLU A 111 -17.11 3.10 -12.35
N ASP A 112 -16.77 3.96 -11.40
CA ASP A 112 -15.61 4.84 -11.52
C ASP A 112 -14.58 4.66 -10.42
N ASP A 113 -14.91 3.93 -9.36
CA ASP A 113 -14.08 3.85 -8.18
C ASP A 113 -13.80 2.43 -7.76
N ILE A 114 -12.61 2.22 -7.21
CA ILE A 114 -12.23 1.00 -6.50
C ILE A 114 -11.84 1.41 -5.09
N ARG A 115 -12.49 0.83 -4.09
CA ARG A 115 -12.14 1.03 -2.68
C ARG A 115 -11.56 -0.26 -2.12
N ILE A 116 -10.35 -0.15 -1.59
CA ILE A 116 -9.66 -1.29 -0.98
C ILE A 116 -9.48 -0.98 0.49
N SER A 117 -9.96 -1.88 1.34
CA SER A 117 -9.80 -1.79 2.79
C SER A 117 -9.04 -3.01 3.28
N ILE A 118 -7.96 -2.78 4.01
CA ILE A 118 -7.12 -3.85 4.54
C ILE A 118 -6.96 -3.64 6.04
N ASP A 119 -7.35 -4.64 6.82
CA ASP A 119 -7.05 -4.73 8.24
C ASP A 119 -5.82 -5.61 8.38
N TYR A 120 -4.74 -5.04 8.90
CA TYR A 120 -3.49 -5.78 9.01
C TYR A 120 -2.71 -5.39 10.25
N SER A 121 -1.81 -6.28 10.64
CA SER A 121 -0.85 -6.03 11.71
C SER A 121 0.57 -6.22 11.18
N ILE A 122 1.51 -5.51 11.79
CA ILE A 122 2.91 -5.54 11.42
C ILE A 122 3.74 -5.99 12.61
N ASP A 123 4.59 -6.99 12.39
CA ASP A 123 5.62 -7.42 13.34
C ASP A 123 6.98 -6.98 12.83
N MET A 124 7.72 -6.27 13.65
CA MET A 124 9.09 -5.92 13.34
C MET A 124 10.02 -6.88 14.06
N ASN A 125 10.63 -7.79 13.28
CA ASN A 125 11.64 -8.70 13.79
C ASN A 125 12.98 -8.34 13.16
N TYR A 126 13.96 -8.17 13.98
CA TYR A 126 15.29 -7.79 13.55
C TYR A 126 16.18 -9.00 13.39
#